data_47521dc05d1830a423a253560e0d6dde
#
_entry.id   47521dc05d1830a423a253560e0d6dde
#
_cell.length_a   1.000
_cell.length_b   1.000
_cell.length_c   1.000
_cell.angle_alpha   90.00
_cell.angle_beta   90.00
_cell.angle_gamma   90.00
#
_symmetry.space_group_name_H-M   'P 1'
#
loop_
_entity.id
_entity.type
_entity.pdbx_description
1 polymer ?
#
loop_
_entity_poly.entity_id
_entity_poly.type
_entity_poly.pdbx_seq_one_letter_code
_entity_poly.pdbx_strand_id
1 'polypeptide(L)'
;MLLWLAAALVDLSALDATVRLDIRYATANNFLGRPVYAQARAFLRPEVAQSLVAAHAAVKTKGFGLLIFDAYRPLSVTRLFWNELPPEKRRFVANPAKGSNHNRGCAVDVSLYDLASGREVAMPSPYDEMSERASANFAGGPALARSLRDLLRSALEASGFRVYRGEWWHFDHHDCPRYSVLDLSFEALDAVSSLR
;
A
#
# COMPACT_ATOMS: atom_id res chain seq x y z
N MET A 1 -17.20 -19.07 11.09
CA MET A 1 -17.24 -18.00 10.08
C MET A 1 -16.01 -17.10 10.12
N LEU A 2 -15.51 -16.64 11.28
CA LEU A 2 -14.27 -15.86 11.41
C LEU A 2 -13.00 -16.57 10.90
N LEU A 3 -12.86 -17.87 11.12
CA LEU A 3 -11.69 -18.68 10.71
C LEU A 3 -11.46 -18.72 9.18
N TRP A 4 -12.53 -18.67 8.37
CA TRP A 4 -12.43 -18.65 6.90
C TRP A 4 -12.03 -17.28 6.34
N LEU A 5 -12.40 -16.19 7.01
CA LEU A 5 -12.08 -14.82 6.57
C LEU A 5 -10.59 -14.46 6.80
N ALA A 6 -10.00 -14.98 7.87
CA ALA A 6 -8.60 -14.70 8.19
C ALA A 6 -7.60 -15.55 7.36
N ALA A 7 -8.03 -16.73 6.85
CA ALA A 7 -7.28 -17.49 5.85
C ALA A 7 -7.12 -16.75 4.51
N ALA A 8 -7.68 -15.57 4.41
CA ALA A 8 -7.76 -14.76 3.19
C ALA A 8 -6.68 -13.65 3.09
N LEU A 9 -5.76 -13.52 4.03
CA LEU A 9 -4.63 -12.58 3.97
C LEU A 9 -3.32 -13.28 4.31
N VAL A 10 -2.26 -12.90 3.58
CA VAL A 10 -0.89 -13.40 3.82
C VAL A 10 0.01 -12.23 4.20
N ASP A 11 0.93 -12.46 5.13
CA ASP A 11 1.95 -11.51 5.50
C ASP A 11 3.02 -11.41 4.41
N LEU A 12 3.28 -10.22 3.92
CA LEU A 12 4.26 -10.00 2.85
C LEU A 12 5.69 -10.33 3.28
N SER A 13 6.03 -10.18 4.56
CA SER A 13 7.35 -10.50 5.08
C SER A 13 7.70 -11.98 4.97
N ALA A 14 6.69 -12.87 4.87
CA ALA A 14 6.88 -14.31 4.72
C ALA A 14 7.09 -14.75 3.26
N LEU A 15 6.86 -13.87 2.28
CA LEU A 15 6.90 -14.24 0.86
C LEU A 15 8.23 -13.93 0.19
N ASP A 16 8.78 -12.75 0.40
CA ASP A 16 10.08 -12.34 -0.13
C ASP A 16 10.72 -11.35 0.85
N ALA A 17 11.79 -11.78 1.53
CA ALA A 17 12.51 -10.97 2.51
C ALA A 17 13.20 -9.73 1.91
N THR A 18 13.25 -9.60 0.58
CA THR A 18 13.81 -8.43 -0.10
C THR A 18 12.75 -7.37 -0.41
N VAL A 19 11.45 -7.67 -0.25
CA VAL A 19 10.40 -6.65 -0.17
C VAL A 19 10.54 -5.94 1.16
N ARG A 20 10.79 -4.63 1.14
CA ARG A 20 10.98 -3.85 2.36
C ARG A 20 9.68 -3.23 2.84
N LEU A 21 9.50 -3.21 4.16
CA LEU A 21 8.36 -2.57 4.81
C LEU A 21 8.83 -1.27 5.47
N ASP A 22 8.20 -0.15 5.13
CA ASP A 22 8.27 1.13 5.82
C ASP A 22 6.84 1.59 6.11
N ILE A 23 6.17 0.83 6.98
CA ILE A 23 4.74 1.01 7.27
C ILE A 23 4.52 2.36 7.95
N ARG A 24 4.15 3.36 7.16
CA ARG A 24 4.06 4.77 7.59
C ARG A 24 3.07 4.95 8.73
N TYR A 25 1.96 4.23 8.71
CA TYR A 25 0.95 4.30 9.77
C TYR A 25 1.34 3.60 11.08
N ALA A 26 2.44 2.84 11.11
CA ALA A 26 3.04 2.34 12.35
C ALA A 26 4.02 3.34 13.00
N THR A 27 4.25 4.49 12.39
CA THR A 27 5.15 5.55 12.83
C THR A 27 4.44 6.90 12.86
N ALA A 28 5.13 7.96 13.29
CA ALA A 28 4.64 9.33 13.17
C ALA A 28 4.83 9.94 11.76
N ASN A 29 5.48 9.22 10.83
CA ASN A 29 5.73 9.69 9.47
C ASN A 29 4.52 9.45 8.54
N ASN A 30 3.38 10.05 8.86
CA ASN A 30 2.13 10.02 8.10
C ASN A 30 1.36 11.33 8.29
N PHE A 31 0.25 11.53 7.60
CA PHE A 31 -0.50 12.79 7.64
C PHE A 31 -1.16 13.12 8.98
N LEU A 32 -1.27 12.14 9.91
CA LEU A 32 -1.78 12.36 11.27
C LEU A 32 -0.67 12.74 12.28
N GLY A 33 0.61 12.59 11.91
CA GLY A 33 1.75 12.89 12.78
C GLY A 33 1.89 11.97 14.00
N ARG A 34 1.22 10.81 14.00
CA ARG A 34 1.25 9.82 15.09
C ARG A 34 1.03 8.41 14.58
N PRO A 35 1.52 7.38 15.30
CA PRO A 35 1.20 5.99 14.97
C PRO A 35 -0.31 5.70 15.07
N VAL A 36 -0.80 4.90 14.13
CA VAL A 36 -2.17 4.39 14.05
C VAL A 36 -2.19 2.87 14.14
N TYR A 37 -1.19 2.21 13.56
CA TYR A 37 -0.99 0.77 13.67
C TYR A 37 -0.08 0.46 14.88
N ALA A 38 -0.42 -0.59 15.62
CA ALA A 38 0.41 -1.10 16.70
C ALA A 38 1.63 -1.88 16.17
N GLN A 39 1.58 -2.36 14.93
CA GLN A 39 2.60 -3.22 14.31
C GLN A 39 2.92 -2.74 12.90
N ALA A 40 4.22 -2.77 12.54
CA ALA A 40 4.70 -2.44 11.20
C ALA A 40 4.63 -3.68 10.29
N ARG A 41 3.43 -4.08 9.88
CA ARG A 41 3.16 -5.27 9.07
C ARG A 41 2.31 -4.95 7.85
N ALA A 42 2.45 -5.77 6.83
CA ALA A 42 1.72 -5.63 5.57
C ALA A 42 1.08 -6.97 5.18
N PHE A 43 -0.22 -6.96 4.91
CA PHE A 43 -1.00 -8.13 4.52
C PHE A 43 -1.74 -7.88 3.21
N LEU A 44 -1.81 -8.90 2.35
CA LEU A 44 -2.60 -8.87 1.12
C LEU A 44 -3.35 -10.20 0.92
N ARG A 45 -4.31 -10.21 0.00
CA ARG A 45 -4.89 -11.46 -0.52
C ARG A 45 -3.78 -12.28 -1.19
N PRO A 46 -3.81 -13.62 -1.12
CA PRO A 46 -2.73 -14.47 -1.63
C PRO A 46 -2.37 -14.18 -3.10
N GLU A 47 -3.36 -14.05 -3.97
CA GLU A 47 -3.17 -13.79 -5.40
C GLU A 47 -2.58 -12.39 -5.64
N VAL A 48 -3.03 -11.41 -4.86
CA VAL A 48 -2.52 -10.02 -4.90
C VAL A 48 -1.07 -9.96 -4.43
N ALA A 49 -0.74 -10.71 -3.38
CA ALA A 49 0.62 -10.81 -2.86
C ALA A 49 1.57 -11.47 -3.88
N GLN A 50 1.13 -12.53 -4.59
CA GLN A 50 1.90 -13.14 -5.67
C GLN A 50 2.16 -12.14 -6.83
N SER A 51 1.15 -11.37 -7.21
CA SER A 51 1.28 -10.29 -8.20
C SER A 51 2.29 -9.22 -7.76
N LEU A 52 2.30 -8.86 -6.47
CA LEU A 52 3.27 -7.91 -5.90
C LEU A 52 4.70 -8.46 -5.96
N VAL A 53 4.90 -9.74 -5.64
CA VAL A 53 6.22 -10.41 -5.74
C VAL A 53 6.70 -10.43 -7.20
N ALA A 54 5.83 -10.64 -8.17
CA ALA A 54 6.18 -10.57 -9.59
C ALA A 54 6.61 -9.14 -9.99
N ALA A 55 5.90 -8.11 -9.53
CA ALA A 55 6.29 -6.71 -9.74
C ALA A 55 7.66 -6.40 -9.10
N HIS A 56 7.88 -6.91 -7.87
CA HIS A 56 9.16 -6.79 -7.16
C HIS A 56 10.32 -7.41 -7.97
N ALA A 57 10.12 -8.63 -8.47
CA ALA A 57 11.12 -9.29 -9.31
C ALA A 57 11.44 -8.46 -10.57
N ALA A 58 10.43 -7.83 -11.18
CA ALA A 58 10.62 -6.99 -12.35
C ALA A 58 11.47 -5.74 -12.06
N VAL A 59 11.19 -5.01 -10.97
CA VAL A 59 11.99 -3.82 -10.62
C VAL A 59 13.40 -4.17 -10.16
N LYS A 60 13.63 -5.38 -9.59
CA LYS A 60 14.97 -5.86 -9.23
C LYS A 60 15.89 -5.95 -10.46
N THR A 61 15.40 -6.30 -11.63
CA THR A 61 16.20 -6.31 -12.88
C THR A 61 16.67 -4.91 -13.29
N LYS A 62 16.10 -3.86 -12.71
CA LYS A 62 16.46 -2.45 -12.94
C LYS A 62 17.28 -1.83 -11.81
N GLY A 63 17.68 -2.63 -10.80
CA GLY A 63 18.46 -2.17 -9.66
C GLY A 63 17.64 -1.60 -8.51
N PHE A 64 16.32 -1.82 -8.49
CA PHE A 64 15.41 -1.32 -7.46
C PHE A 64 14.67 -2.45 -6.75
N GLY A 65 14.16 -2.18 -5.54
CA GLY A 65 13.23 -3.04 -4.82
C GLY A 65 11.98 -2.28 -4.43
N LEU A 66 10.89 -2.99 -4.13
CA LEU A 66 9.65 -2.38 -3.62
C LEU A 66 9.79 -2.04 -2.14
N LEU A 67 9.31 -0.84 -1.76
CA LEU A 67 9.21 -0.33 -0.41
C LEU A 67 7.74 -0.09 -0.09
N ILE A 68 7.15 -0.90 0.80
CA ILE A 68 5.72 -0.89 1.11
C ILE A 68 5.44 0.11 2.23
N PHE A 69 4.52 1.04 1.98
CA PHE A 69 4.05 2.04 2.95
C PHE A 69 2.77 1.62 3.66
N ASP A 70 1.82 0.97 2.94
CA ASP A 70 0.59 0.40 3.46
C ASP A 70 0.10 -0.73 2.54
N ALA A 71 -0.71 -1.65 3.11
CA ALA A 71 -1.34 -2.73 2.37
C ALA A 71 -2.77 -2.95 2.89
N TYR A 72 -3.10 -4.09 3.51
CA TYR A 72 -4.38 -4.24 4.17
C TYR A 72 -4.51 -3.22 5.30
N ARG A 73 -5.61 -2.47 5.30
CA ARG A 73 -6.00 -1.50 6.32
C ARG A 73 -7.35 -1.90 6.89
N PRO A 74 -7.50 -2.12 8.21
CA PRO A 74 -8.81 -2.33 8.82
C PRO A 74 -9.79 -1.19 8.49
N LEU A 75 -11.07 -1.50 8.29
CA LEU A 75 -12.09 -0.47 8.01
C LEU A 75 -12.20 0.56 9.16
N SER A 76 -11.99 0.13 10.40
CA SER A 76 -11.93 1.00 11.57
C SER A 76 -10.87 2.11 11.44
N VAL A 77 -9.72 1.79 10.82
CA VAL A 77 -8.67 2.79 10.55
C VAL A 77 -9.10 3.76 9.43
N THR A 78 -9.78 3.28 8.39
CA THR A 78 -10.35 4.18 7.37
C THR A 78 -11.39 5.13 7.98
N ARG A 79 -12.20 4.65 8.93
CA ARG A 79 -13.14 5.50 9.70
C ARG A 79 -12.41 6.54 10.54
N LEU A 80 -11.30 6.15 11.19
CA LEU A 80 -10.47 7.07 11.96
C LEU A 80 -9.92 8.19 11.06
N PHE A 81 -9.35 7.87 9.90
CA PHE A 81 -8.85 8.85 8.94
C PHE A 81 -9.93 9.83 8.50
N TRP A 82 -11.11 9.32 8.16
CA TRP A 82 -12.25 10.14 7.76
C TRP A 82 -12.72 11.10 8.85
N ASN A 83 -12.72 10.64 10.09
CA ASN A 83 -13.23 11.43 11.23
C ASN A 83 -12.23 12.49 11.70
N GLU A 84 -10.93 12.23 11.57
CA GLU A 84 -9.87 13.17 11.97
C GLU A 84 -9.60 14.25 10.91
N LEU A 85 -9.94 13.99 9.64
CA LEU A 85 -9.76 15.00 8.61
C LEU A 85 -10.93 16.00 8.56
N PRO A 86 -10.62 17.29 8.40
CA PRO A 86 -11.64 18.31 8.15
C PRO A 86 -12.36 18.03 6.82
N PRO A 87 -13.63 18.42 6.68
CA PRO A 87 -14.48 18.05 5.54
C PRO A 87 -13.85 18.32 4.16
N GLU A 88 -13.14 19.42 3.99
CA GLU A 88 -12.49 19.81 2.73
C GLU A 88 -11.32 18.90 2.34
N LYS A 89 -10.71 18.19 3.29
CA LYS A 89 -9.63 17.22 3.06
C LYS A 89 -10.11 15.78 2.91
N ARG A 90 -11.37 15.47 3.23
CA ARG A 90 -11.92 14.11 3.13
C ARG A 90 -11.90 13.53 1.72
N ARG A 91 -11.76 14.37 0.70
CA ARG A 91 -11.58 13.92 -0.70
C ARG A 91 -10.30 13.11 -0.92
N PHE A 92 -9.32 13.22 -0.02
CA PHE A 92 -8.04 12.48 -0.08
C PHE A 92 -8.06 11.15 0.65
N VAL A 93 -9.17 10.77 1.28
CA VAL A 93 -9.34 9.49 1.95
C VAL A 93 -10.62 8.81 1.50
N ALA A 94 -10.63 7.49 1.50
CA ALA A 94 -11.82 6.73 1.12
C ALA A 94 -13.00 6.99 2.07
N ASN A 95 -14.21 7.12 1.51
CA ASN A 95 -15.42 7.19 2.31
C ASN A 95 -15.67 5.83 2.99
N PRO A 96 -15.66 5.74 4.34
CA PRO A 96 -15.80 4.47 5.05
C PRO A 96 -17.15 3.78 4.85
N ALA A 97 -18.19 4.51 4.41
CA ALA A 97 -19.48 3.90 4.05
C ALA A 97 -19.37 3.02 2.78
N LYS A 98 -18.40 3.31 1.90
CA LYS A 98 -18.11 2.52 0.69
C LYS A 98 -16.95 1.55 0.90
N GLY A 99 -16.12 1.80 1.88
CA GLY A 99 -14.84 1.12 2.11
C GLY A 99 -13.78 1.54 1.10
N SER A 100 -12.56 1.02 1.32
CA SER A 100 -11.39 1.17 0.46
C SER A 100 -10.97 -0.19 -0.08
N ASN A 101 -10.19 -0.23 -1.15
CA ASN A 101 -9.55 -1.45 -1.62
C ASN A 101 -8.46 -1.94 -0.65
N HIS A 102 -7.85 -1.05 0.14
CA HIS A 102 -7.04 -1.46 1.30
C HIS A 102 -7.84 -2.30 2.30
N ASN A 103 -9.11 -1.96 2.58
CA ASN A 103 -9.96 -2.74 3.49
C ASN A 103 -10.31 -4.13 2.95
N ARG A 104 -10.07 -4.37 1.66
CA ARG A 104 -10.29 -5.67 0.99
C ARG A 104 -9.02 -6.52 0.94
N GLY A 105 -7.86 -5.94 1.28
CA GLY A 105 -6.54 -6.57 1.16
C GLY A 105 -6.07 -6.71 -0.29
N CYS A 106 -6.47 -5.79 -1.16
CA CYS A 106 -6.15 -5.84 -2.58
C CYS A 106 -5.60 -4.52 -3.15
N ALA A 107 -5.28 -3.57 -2.30
CA ALA A 107 -4.53 -2.36 -2.65
C ALA A 107 -3.22 -2.29 -1.87
N VAL A 108 -2.25 -1.60 -2.44
CA VAL A 108 -0.95 -1.37 -1.83
C VAL A 108 -0.50 0.07 -2.10
N ASP A 109 0.03 0.72 -1.06
CA ASP A 109 0.78 1.95 -1.17
C ASP A 109 2.27 1.61 -1.17
N VAL A 110 2.99 1.98 -2.23
CA VAL A 110 4.32 1.46 -2.49
C VAL A 110 5.21 2.48 -3.19
N SER A 111 6.50 2.43 -2.89
CA SER A 111 7.58 3.16 -3.54
C SER A 111 8.69 2.21 -3.97
N LEU A 112 9.83 2.78 -4.38
CA LEU A 112 11.04 2.06 -4.71
C LEU A 112 12.14 2.38 -3.70
N TYR A 113 13.03 1.40 -3.47
CA TYR A 113 14.34 1.65 -2.88
C TYR A 113 15.44 1.20 -3.84
N ASP A 114 16.57 1.87 -3.81
CA ASP A 114 17.76 1.51 -4.61
C ASP A 114 18.47 0.33 -3.96
N LEU A 115 18.73 -0.75 -4.70
CA LEU A 115 19.33 -1.99 -4.18
C LEU A 115 20.77 -1.81 -3.71
N ALA A 116 21.53 -0.90 -4.35
CA ALA A 116 22.94 -0.71 -4.03
C ALA A 116 23.13 0.07 -2.72
N SER A 117 22.34 1.14 -2.54
CA SER A 117 22.41 1.99 -1.35
C SER A 117 21.44 1.58 -0.23
N GLY A 118 20.41 0.83 -0.55
CA GLY A 118 19.33 0.49 0.36
C GLY A 118 18.42 1.65 0.73
N ARG A 119 18.49 2.80 0.07
CA ARG A 119 17.75 4.02 0.40
C ARG A 119 16.49 4.14 -0.45
N GLU A 120 15.41 4.69 0.15
CA GLU A 120 14.24 5.11 -0.60
C GLU A 120 14.65 6.09 -1.72
N VAL A 121 14.06 5.95 -2.90
CA VAL A 121 14.29 6.86 -4.01
C VAL A 121 13.35 8.08 -3.92
N ALA A 122 13.81 9.22 -4.44
CA ALA A 122 12.98 10.41 -4.50
C ALA A 122 11.88 10.24 -5.57
N MET A 123 10.63 10.46 -5.17
CA MET A 123 9.44 10.48 -6.02
C MET A 123 8.98 11.94 -6.25
N PRO A 124 8.02 12.21 -7.18
CA PRO A 124 7.58 13.58 -7.48
C PRO A 124 6.99 14.34 -6.30
N SER A 125 6.42 13.65 -5.33
CA SER A 125 5.97 14.19 -4.04
C SER A 125 6.25 13.21 -2.91
N PRO A 126 6.27 13.65 -1.65
CA PRO A 126 6.20 12.74 -0.50
C PRO A 126 4.93 11.87 -0.53
N TYR A 127 5.00 10.73 0.17
CA TYR A 127 3.83 9.90 0.47
C TYR A 127 2.81 10.70 1.30
N ASP A 128 1.51 10.44 1.11
CA ASP A 128 0.40 11.12 1.79
C ASP A 128 0.31 12.64 1.54
N GLU A 129 1.01 13.19 0.56
CA GLU A 129 0.89 14.61 0.20
C GLU A 129 -0.50 14.91 -0.39
N MET A 130 -1.27 15.75 0.29
CA MET A 130 -2.63 16.15 -0.11
C MET A 130 -2.61 17.33 -1.08
N SER A 131 -1.97 17.17 -2.26
CA SER A 131 -1.86 18.18 -3.30
C SER A 131 -1.90 17.57 -4.71
N GLU A 132 -1.91 18.40 -5.74
CA GLU A 132 -1.83 17.95 -7.14
C GLU A 132 -0.53 17.22 -7.48
N ARG A 133 0.54 17.45 -6.69
CA ARG A 133 1.83 16.76 -6.88
C ARG A 133 1.74 15.26 -6.59
N ALA A 134 0.76 14.82 -5.79
CA ALA A 134 0.48 13.41 -5.53
C ALA A 134 -0.02 12.66 -6.78
N SER A 135 -0.58 13.38 -7.76
CA SER A 135 -1.14 12.76 -8.97
C SER A 135 -0.14 11.84 -9.67
N ALA A 136 -0.62 10.65 -10.05
CA ALA A 136 0.14 9.68 -10.84
C ALA A 136 0.63 10.25 -12.19
N ASN A 137 0.00 11.31 -12.68
CA ASN A 137 0.33 11.98 -13.94
C ASN A 137 0.98 13.36 -13.74
N PHE A 138 1.41 13.70 -12.53
CA PHE A 138 2.05 15.01 -12.29
C PHE A 138 3.28 15.18 -13.17
N ALA A 139 3.29 16.24 -13.98
CA ALA A 139 4.34 16.52 -14.96
C ALA A 139 5.50 17.36 -14.41
N GLY A 140 5.35 17.92 -13.19
CA GLY A 140 6.38 18.73 -12.54
C GLY A 140 7.42 17.90 -11.78
N GLY A 141 8.33 18.60 -11.10
CA GLY A 141 9.41 17.99 -10.32
C GLY A 141 10.57 17.46 -11.17
N PRO A 142 11.59 16.83 -10.54
CA PRO A 142 12.77 16.32 -11.24
C PRO A 142 12.42 15.22 -12.26
N ALA A 143 13.08 15.24 -13.42
CA ALA A 143 12.87 14.24 -14.48
C ALA A 143 13.15 12.81 -13.98
N LEU A 144 14.20 12.61 -13.16
CA LEU A 144 14.52 11.31 -12.57
C LEU A 144 13.39 10.79 -11.69
N ALA A 145 12.80 11.65 -10.83
CA ALA A 145 11.70 11.24 -9.96
C ALA A 145 10.47 10.78 -10.78
N ARG A 146 10.17 11.48 -11.88
CA ARG A 146 9.09 11.04 -12.79
C ARG A 146 9.41 9.70 -13.46
N SER A 147 10.64 9.51 -13.93
CA SER A 147 11.05 8.24 -14.55
C SER A 147 10.99 7.07 -13.57
N LEU A 148 11.34 7.28 -12.29
CA LEU A 148 11.23 6.26 -11.24
C LEU A 148 9.77 5.93 -10.90
N ARG A 149 8.91 6.94 -10.81
CA ARG A 149 7.46 6.74 -10.68
C ARG A 149 6.90 5.92 -11.86
N ASP A 150 7.29 6.24 -13.08
CA ASP A 150 6.81 5.57 -14.28
C ASP A 150 7.35 4.13 -14.38
N LEU A 151 8.57 3.86 -13.90
CA LEU A 151 9.12 2.52 -13.72
C LEU A 151 8.29 1.70 -12.73
N LEU A 152 8.01 2.26 -11.54
CA LEU A 152 7.18 1.64 -10.52
C LEU A 152 5.80 1.29 -11.09
N ARG A 153 5.17 2.27 -11.73
CA ARG A 153 3.85 2.11 -12.37
C ARG A 153 3.87 0.98 -13.41
N SER A 154 4.83 1.00 -14.32
CA SER A 154 4.91 0.00 -15.40
C SER A 154 5.07 -1.43 -14.85
N ALA A 155 5.89 -1.61 -13.81
CA ALA A 155 6.10 -2.93 -13.20
C ALA A 155 4.82 -3.45 -12.50
N LEU A 156 4.12 -2.59 -11.78
CA LEU A 156 2.89 -2.96 -11.08
C LEU A 156 1.74 -3.20 -12.06
N GLU A 157 1.57 -2.34 -13.08
CA GLU A 157 0.52 -2.51 -14.12
C GLU A 157 0.74 -3.80 -14.93
N ALA A 158 1.99 -4.15 -15.24
CA ALA A 158 2.32 -5.43 -15.89
C ALA A 158 2.02 -6.66 -15.01
N SER A 159 1.91 -6.46 -13.70
CA SER A 159 1.62 -7.51 -12.71
C SER A 159 0.16 -7.51 -12.22
N GLY A 160 -0.76 -6.85 -12.94
CA GLY A 160 -2.20 -6.91 -12.66
C GLY A 160 -2.74 -5.81 -11.73
N PHE A 161 -1.91 -4.84 -11.36
CA PHE A 161 -2.36 -3.66 -10.64
C PHE A 161 -2.76 -2.52 -11.59
N ARG A 162 -3.40 -1.52 -11.03
CA ARG A 162 -3.71 -0.25 -11.71
C ARG A 162 -3.44 0.90 -10.74
N VAL A 163 -2.67 1.90 -11.19
CA VAL A 163 -2.43 3.10 -10.40
C VAL A 163 -3.72 3.89 -10.20
N TYR A 164 -3.96 4.38 -9.00
CA TYR A 164 -4.99 5.39 -8.74
C TYR A 164 -4.52 6.75 -9.26
N ARG A 165 -5.34 7.42 -10.06
CA ARG A 165 -4.93 8.67 -10.74
C ARG A 165 -4.55 9.80 -9.76
N GLY A 166 -5.15 9.83 -8.58
CA GLY A 166 -4.92 10.85 -7.58
C GLY A 166 -3.61 10.70 -6.80
N GLU A 167 -3.02 9.49 -6.80
CA GLU A 167 -1.90 9.13 -5.92
C GLU A 167 -0.91 8.23 -6.65
N TRP A 168 0.34 8.67 -6.80
CA TRP A 168 1.37 7.93 -7.53
C TRP A 168 1.79 6.63 -6.84
N TRP A 169 1.58 6.55 -5.53
CA TRP A 169 1.95 5.40 -4.69
C TRP A 169 0.86 4.34 -4.58
N HIS A 170 -0.42 4.68 -4.84
CA HIS A 170 -1.57 3.81 -4.61
C HIS A 170 -1.91 2.96 -5.84
N PHE A 171 -1.94 1.63 -5.63
CA PHE A 171 -2.24 0.66 -6.68
C PHE A 171 -3.32 -0.32 -6.23
N ASP A 172 -4.37 -0.43 -7.02
CA ASP A 172 -5.45 -1.39 -6.86
C ASP A 172 -5.21 -2.62 -7.75
N HIS A 173 -5.34 -3.83 -7.19
CA HIS A 173 -5.32 -5.05 -8.00
C HIS A 173 -6.66 -5.22 -8.75
N HIS A 174 -6.62 -5.79 -9.96
CA HIS A 174 -7.83 -5.97 -10.79
C HIS A 174 -8.88 -6.88 -10.14
N ASP A 175 -8.49 -7.76 -9.22
CA ASP A 175 -9.39 -8.65 -8.48
C ASP A 175 -10.12 -8.00 -7.30
N CYS A 176 -9.86 -6.73 -6.98
CA CYS A 176 -10.49 -6.04 -5.84
C CYS A 176 -12.02 -6.17 -5.79
N PRO A 177 -12.76 -6.14 -6.91
CA PRO A 177 -14.22 -6.30 -6.88
C PRO A 177 -14.70 -7.65 -6.32
N ARG A 178 -13.84 -8.68 -6.29
CA ARG A 178 -14.16 -10.03 -5.79
C ARG A 178 -14.09 -10.13 -4.27
N TYR A 179 -13.45 -9.17 -3.59
CA TYR A 179 -13.17 -9.26 -2.17
C TYR A 179 -14.09 -8.37 -1.34
N SER A 180 -14.61 -8.91 -0.24
CA SER A 180 -15.36 -8.14 0.75
C SER A 180 -14.45 -7.24 1.58
N VAL A 181 -15.00 -6.15 2.07
CA VAL A 181 -14.38 -5.30 3.09
C VAL A 181 -14.21 -6.07 4.38
N LEU A 182 -13.05 -5.92 5.02
CA LEU A 182 -12.69 -6.53 6.29
C LEU A 182 -12.43 -5.43 7.34
N ASP A 183 -12.66 -5.81 8.61
CA ASP A 183 -12.32 -4.97 9.78
C ASP A 183 -11.65 -5.85 10.85
N LEU A 184 -10.62 -6.59 10.44
CA LEU A 184 -9.81 -7.43 11.34
C LEU A 184 -8.59 -6.65 11.79
N SER A 185 -8.30 -6.65 13.09
CA SER A 185 -7.03 -6.11 13.58
C SER A 185 -5.85 -7.00 13.18
N PHE A 186 -4.63 -6.47 13.22
CA PHE A 186 -3.42 -7.26 12.92
C PHE A 186 -3.23 -8.39 13.95
N GLU A 187 -3.58 -8.15 15.22
CA GLU A 187 -3.56 -9.18 16.27
C GLU A 187 -4.54 -10.33 15.97
N ALA A 188 -5.72 -10.01 15.42
CA ALA A 188 -6.68 -11.03 15.02
C ALA A 188 -6.16 -11.87 13.84
N LEU A 189 -5.38 -11.29 12.95
CA LEU A 189 -4.72 -12.01 11.84
C LEU A 189 -3.63 -12.96 12.37
N ASP A 190 -2.86 -12.56 13.40
CA ASP A 190 -1.84 -13.40 14.04
C ASP A 190 -2.44 -14.63 14.72
N ALA A 191 -3.54 -14.44 15.46
CA ALA A 191 -4.22 -15.54 16.16
C ALA A 191 -4.67 -16.66 15.22
N VAL A 192 -4.95 -16.32 13.95
CA VAL A 192 -5.36 -17.29 12.93
C VAL A 192 -4.16 -17.94 12.25
N SER A 193 -3.06 -17.22 12.07
CA SER A 193 -1.82 -17.76 11.50
C SER A 193 -1.16 -18.80 12.43
N SER A 194 -1.29 -18.64 13.76
CA SER A 194 -0.73 -19.55 14.78
C SER A 194 -1.51 -20.85 14.96
N LEU A 195 -2.68 -20.99 14.33
CA LEU A 195 -3.50 -22.21 14.38
C LEU A 195 -3.23 -23.17 13.18
N ARG A 196 -2.22 -22.87 12.36
CA ARG A 196 -1.75 -23.67 11.22
C ARG A 196 -0.39 -24.28 11.48
#